data_c3dd65ab27622d6c5937d4d029561d14
#
_entry.id   c3dd65ab27622d6c5937d4d029561d14
#
_cell.length_a   1.000
_cell.length_b   1.000
_cell.length_c   1.000
_cell.angle_alpha   90.00
_cell.angle_beta   90.00
_cell.angle_gamma   90.00
#
_symmetry.space_group_name_H-M   'P 1'
#
loop_
_entity.id
_entity.type
_entity.pdbx_description
1 polymer ?
#
loop_
_entity_poly.entity_id
_entity_poly.type
_entity_poly.pdbx_seq_one_letter_code
_entity_poly.pdbx_strand_id
1 'polypeptide(L)' 'MPVQYKIDILAQLKEHGYSTYRLRKEKILGESVLQQIRNRELVSWSNIGTICRLLNCQPGDLVEYVDTDQ' A
#
# COMPACT_ATOMS: atom_id res chain seq x y z
N MET A 1 -12.33 -10.66 1.09
CA MET A 1 -11.82 -10.19 2.38
C MET A 1 -12.52 -8.90 2.74
N PRO A 2 -13.00 -8.78 3.96
CA PRO A 2 -13.66 -7.53 4.38
C PRO A 2 -12.69 -6.37 4.57
N VAL A 3 -11.40 -6.62 4.66
CA VAL A 3 -10.41 -5.55 4.76
C VAL A 3 -9.92 -5.20 3.36
N GLN A 4 -9.95 -3.92 3.03
CA GLN A 4 -9.56 -3.46 1.69
C GLN A 4 -8.84 -2.13 1.77
N TYR A 5 -8.17 -1.75 0.69
CA TYR A 5 -7.52 -0.44 0.63
C TYR A 5 -8.56 0.67 0.45
N LYS A 6 -8.37 1.75 1.19
CA LYS A 6 -9.21 2.93 1.09
C LYS A 6 -8.80 3.83 -0.07
N ILE A 7 -7.52 3.77 -0.44
CA ILE A 7 -6.94 4.68 -1.42
C ILE A 7 -6.15 3.88 -2.44
N ASP A 8 -5.79 4.53 -3.52
CA ASP A 8 -4.87 3.94 -4.50
C ASP A 8 -3.45 4.16 -3.98
N ILE A 9 -2.89 3.13 -3.36
CA ILE A 9 -1.59 3.20 -2.69
C ILE A 9 -0.50 3.67 -3.67
N LEU A 10 -0.46 3.06 -4.86
CA LEU A 10 0.59 3.39 -5.82
C LEU A 10 0.46 4.81 -6.34
N ALA A 11 -0.77 5.29 -6.53
CA ALA A 11 -1.00 6.66 -6.97
C ALA A 11 -0.53 7.65 -5.90
N GLN A 12 -0.85 7.36 -4.64
CA GLN A 12 -0.42 8.22 -3.53
C GLN A 12 1.09 8.24 -3.39
N LEU A 13 1.73 7.09 -3.52
CA LEU A 13 3.19 7.02 -3.45
C LEU A 13 3.81 7.84 -4.58
N LYS A 14 3.25 7.73 -5.77
CA LYS A 14 3.75 8.50 -6.91
C LYS A 14 3.64 10.00 -6.68
N GLU A 15 2.53 10.44 -6.09
CA GLU A 15 2.33 11.86 -5.76
C GLU A 15 3.35 12.35 -4.74
N HIS A 16 3.86 11.45 -3.90
CA HIS A 16 4.88 11.78 -2.92
C HIS A 16 6.29 11.57 -3.45
N GLY A 17 6.44 11.35 -4.74
CA GLY A 17 7.75 11.19 -5.35
C GLY A 17 8.29 9.76 -5.36
N TYR A 18 7.46 8.78 -5.01
CA TYR A 18 7.87 7.38 -4.96
C TYR A 18 7.20 6.59 -6.08
N SER A 19 7.79 6.67 -7.29
CA SER A 19 7.28 5.87 -8.41
C SER A 19 7.61 4.39 -8.18
N THR A 20 6.90 3.51 -8.88
CA THR A 20 7.18 2.07 -8.77
C THR A 20 8.62 1.76 -9.17
N TYR A 21 9.15 2.48 -10.15
CA TYR A 21 10.54 2.33 -10.56
C TYR A 21 11.48 2.64 -9.39
N ARG A 22 11.24 3.76 -8.73
CA ARG A 22 12.08 4.18 -7.60
C ARG A 22 11.97 3.19 -6.42
N LEU A 23 10.75 2.73 -6.14
CA LEU A 23 10.55 1.77 -5.06
C LEU A 23 11.32 0.48 -5.28
N ARG A 24 11.35 0.00 -6.53
CA ARG A 24 12.10 -1.20 -6.86
C ARG A 24 13.60 -0.94 -6.86
N LYS A 25 14.02 0.17 -7.46
CA LYS A 25 15.44 0.50 -7.59
C LYS A 25 16.10 0.67 -6.23
N GLU A 26 15.42 1.35 -5.31
CA GLU A 26 15.95 1.60 -3.97
C GLU A 26 15.60 0.46 -2.99
N LYS A 27 14.94 -0.56 -3.47
CA LYS A 27 14.57 -1.73 -2.68
C LYS A 27 13.74 -1.38 -1.44
N ILE A 28 12.93 -0.35 -1.57
CA ILE A 28 12.02 0.06 -0.51
C ILE A 28 10.90 -0.95 -0.39
N LEU A 29 10.31 -1.32 -1.53
CA LEU A 29 9.29 -2.37 -1.61
C LEU A 29 9.68 -3.34 -2.71
N GLY A 30 9.58 -4.63 -2.42
CA GLY A 30 9.90 -5.66 -3.39
C GLY A 30 8.88 -5.71 -4.53
N GLU A 31 9.27 -6.35 -5.63
CA GLU A 31 8.39 -6.44 -6.79
C GLU A 31 7.11 -7.22 -6.48
N SER A 32 7.21 -8.29 -5.70
CA SER A 32 6.03 -9.06 -5.33
C SER A 32 5.05 -8.23 -4.50
N VAL A 33 5.58 -7.37 -3.61
CA VAL A 33 4.74 -6.48 -2.81
C VAL A 33 4.04 -5.48 -3.71
N LEU A 34 4.76 -4.89 -4.66
CA LEU A 34 4.18 -3.95 -5.61
C LEU A 34 3.09 -4.61 -6.45
N GLN A 35 3.31 -5.86 -6.84
CA GLN A 35 2.33 -6.60 -7.60
C GLN A 35 1.07 -6.87 -6.77
N GLN A 36 1.25 -7.23 -5.51
CA GLN A 36 0.12 -7.43 -4.61
C GLN A 36 -0.70 -6.15 -4.46
N ILE A 37 -0.02 -5.02 -4.26
CA ILE A 37 -0.72 -3.73 -4.14
C ILE A 37 -1.46 -3.41 -5.44
N ARG A 38 -0.85 -3.66 -6.57
CA ARG A 38 -1.47 -3.40 -7.87
C ARG A 38 -2.73 -4.24 -8.05
N ASN A 39 -2.72 -5.46 -7.55
CA ASN A 39 -3.87 -6.36 -7.62
C ASN A 39 -4.85 -6.15 -6.45
N ARG A 40 -4.61 -5.15 -5.63
CA ARG A 40 -5.41 -4.81 -4.45
C ARG A 40 -5.43 -5.93 -3.42
N GLU A 41 -4.34 -6.69 -3.35
CA GLU A 41 -4.16 -7.71 -2.33
C GLU A 41 -3.46 -7.08 -1.13
N LEU A 42 -3.83 -7.55 0.06
CA LEU A 42 -3.20 -7.04 1.28
C LEU A 42 -1.76 -7.55 1.39
N VAL A 43 -0.92 -6.71 1.95
CA VAL A 43 0.48 -7.05 2.18
C VAL A 43 0.71 -7.16 3.69
N SER A 44 1.89 -7.64 4.08
CA SER A 44 2.20 -7.83 5.49
C SER A 44 2.17 -6.49 6.24
N TRP A 45 1.99 -6.56 7.55
CA TRP A 45 1.99 -5.37 8.38
C TRP A 45 3.30 -4.61 8.30
N SER A 46 4.41 -5.32 8.12
CA SER A 46 5.69 -4.66 7.98
C SER A 46 5.74 -3.80 6.72
N ASN A 47 5.13 -4.26 5.63
CA ASN A 47 5.04 -3.47 4.41
C ASN A 47 4.07 -2.31 4.55
N ILE A 48 2.96 -2.53 5.27
CA ILE A 48 2.02 -1.44 5.59
C ILE A 48 2.75 -0.36 6.37
N GLY A 49 3.59 -0.75 7.35
CA GLY A 49 4.38 0.21 8.11
C GLY A 49 5.33 1.02 7.24
N THR A 50 5.97 0.37 6.27
CA THR A 50 6.84 1.06 5.33
C THR A 50 6.06 2.11 4.53
N ILE A 51 4.89 1.72 4.02
CA ILE A 51 4.05 2.64 3.25
C ILE A 51 3.60 3.82 4.12
N CYS A 52 3.21 3.54 5.36
CA CYS A 52 2.82 4.59 6.30
C CYS A 52 3.94 5.61 6.51
N ARG A 53 5.17 5.11 6.63
CA ARG A 53 6.32 5.99 6.81
C ARG A 53 6.54 6.86 5.58
N LEU A 54 6.43 6.27 4.39
CA LEU A 54 6.64 7.01 3.14
C LEU A 54 5.57 8.07 2.93
N LEU A 55 4.34 7.77 3.30
CA LEU A 55 3.22 8.70 3.13
C LEU A 55 2.94 9.55 4.36
N ASN A 56 3.66 9.28 5.45
CA ASN A 56 3.48 9.98 6.73
C ASN A 56 2.02 9.90 7.19
N CYS A 57 1.50 8.69 7.26
CA CYS A 57 0.12 8.45 7.64
C CYS A 57 0.00 7.22 8.52
N GLN A 58 -1.20 6.89 8.92
CA GLN A 58 -1.49 5.74 9.78
C GLN A 58 -2.08 4.59 8.95
N PRO A 59 -1.98 3.34 9.44
CA PRO A 59 -2.58 2.22 8.70
C PRO A 59 -4.07 2.40 8.42
N GLY A 60 -4.79 3.05 9.34
CA GLY A 60 -6.21 3.32 9.13
C GLY A 60 -6.50 4.27 8.00
N ASP A 61 -5.48 5.01 7.53
CA ASP A 61 -5.62 5.87 6.37
C ASP A 61 -5.44 5.08 5.07
N LEU A 62 -4.87 3.88 5.15
CA LEU A 62 -4.58 3.07 3.97
C LEU A 62 -5.61 1.99 3.74
N VAL A 63 -6.10 1.37 4.80
CA VAL A 63 -7.00 0.22 4.71
C VAL A 63 -8.21 0.43 5.62
N GLU A 64 -9.26 -0.31 5.33
CA GLU A 64 -10.48 -0.23 6.13
C GLU A 64 -11.14 -1.60 6.17
N TYR A 65 -11.90 -1.82 7.21
CA TYR A 65 -12.77 -2.98 7.30
C TYR A 65 -14.13 -2.60 6.71
N VAL A 66 -14.60 -3.40 5.78
CA VAL A 66 -15.93 -3.18 5.19
C VAL A 66 -16.73 -4.45 5.44
N ASP A 67 -17.85 -4.30 6.11
CA ASP A 67 -18.74 -5.41 6.35
C ASP A 67 -19.58 -5.63 5.11
N THR A 68 -19.19 -6.62 4.31
CA THR A 68 -19.90 -6.96 3.08
C THR A 68 -20.86 -8.10 3.28
N ASP A 69 -20.97 -8.60 4.47
CA ASP A 69 -21.80 -9.74 4.81
C ASP A 69 -23.21 -9.27 5.13
N GLN A 70 -24.03 -9.25 4.14
CA GLN A 70 -25.41 -8.76 4.26
C GLN A 70 -26.39 -9.88 4.09
#